data_9f2deeae470adda21ca6149bdab2b385
#
_entry.id   9f2deeae470adda21ca6149bdab2b385
#
_cell.length_a   1.000
_cell.length_b   1.000
_cell.length_c   1.000
_cell.angle_alpha   90.00
_cell.angle_beta   90.00
_cell.angle_gamma   90.00
#
_symmetry.space_group_name_H-M   'P 1'
#
loop_
_entity.id
_entity.type
_entity.pdbx_description
1 polymer ?
#
loop_
_entity_poly.entity_id
_entity_poly.type
_entity_poly.pdbx_seq_one_letter_code
_entity_poly.pdbx_strand_id
1 'polypeptide(L)'
;HDQSSAASDVYKRQPLNGNFKEKIVPTELDTIFRKQLIHGFVHDETAAIMGGISGNAGLFGNAKDIGKISEMFLNYGVYNNERFLSSNTVKYFTNPGNYKNARETRGLGFDKPRLNSQDILYPSEKLSIDSYGHTGFTGTFFWIDPTNDFIIVLLTNRVYPSRSYENLYDLDIRRKLIDLII
;
A
#
# COMPACT_ATOMS: atom_id res chain seq x y z
N HIS A 1 -7.85 27.09 13.99
CA HIS A 1 -6.74 26.18 14.19
C HIS A 1 -7.03 24.87 13.49
N ASP A 2 -6.62 24.80 12.24
CA ASP A 2 -6.63 23.54 11.51
C ASP A 2 -5.54 22.64 12.10
N GLN A 3 -5.88 21.94 13.16
CA GLN A 3 -5.14 20.74 13.49
C GLN A 3 -5.58 19.67 12.51
N SER A 4 -4.92 19.64 11.36
CA SER A 4 -5.01 18.53 10.44
C SER A 4 -4.38 17.32 11.10
N SER A 5 -5.17 16.56 11.85
CA SER A 5 -4.77 15.20 12.22
C SER A 5 -4.69 14.35 10.95
N ALA A 6 -3.87 13.29 10.94
CA ALA A 6 -3.82 12.34 9.83
C ALA A 6 -5.23 11.87 9.40
N ALA A 7 -6.16 11.77 10.37
CA ALA A 7 -7.56 11.44 10.13
C ALA A 7 -8.31 12.53 9.34
N SER A 8 -8.05 13.80 9.58
CA SER A 8 -8.69 14.89 8.84
C SER A 8 -8.16 15.01 7.40
N ASP A 9 -6.91 14.64 7.18
CA ASP A 9 -6.33 14.53 5.84
C ASP A 9 -6.93 13.35 5.06
N VAL A 10 -7.17 12.23 5.70
CA VAL A 10 -7.88 11.09 5.11
C VAL A 10 -9.31 11.49 4.74
N TYR A 11 -10.01 12.23 5.58
CA TYR A 11 -11.35 12.74 5.29
C TYR A 11 -11.39 13.67 4.07
N LYS A 12 -10.47 14.61 3.98
CA LYS A 12 -10.37 15.53 2.84
C LYS A 12 -10.03 14.83 1.52
N ARG A 13 -9.45 13.63 1.58
CA ARG A 13 -9.04 12.83 0.42
C ARG A 13 -10.03 11.75 0.02
N GLN A 14 -11.04 11.48 0.82
CA GLN A 14 -12.13 10.64 0.38
C GLN A 14 -12.98 11.39 -0.65
N PRO A 15 -13.30 10.80 -1.80
CA PRO A 15 -14.06 11.45 -2.84
C PRO A 15 -15.54 11.53 -2.49
N LEU A 16 -15.86 12.35 -1.51
CA LEU A 16 -17.24 12.54 -1.04
C LEU A 16 -18.12 13.35 -2.00
N ASN A 17 -17.53 13.98 -3.03
CA ASN A 17 -18.26 14.86 -3.95
C ASN A 17 -18.18 14.34 -5.40
N GLY A 18 -19.32 14.43 -6.10
CA GLY A 18 -19.62 13.80 -7.39
C GLY A 18 -18.57 13.86 -8.51
N ASN A 19 -17.73 14.90 -8.56
CA ASN A 19 -16.77 15.09 -9.65
C ASN A 19 -15.57 14.11 -9.62
N PHE A 20 -15.30 13.44 -8.51
CA PHE A 20 -14.22 12.45 -8.40
C PHE A 20 -14.69 11.01 -8.59
N LYS A 21 -15.99 10.76 -8.40
CA LYS A 21 -16.55 9.41 -8.47
C LYS A 21 -16.30 8.72 -9.80
N GLU A 22 -16.39 9.48 -10.90
CA GLU A 22 -16.16 8.96 -12.26
C GLU A 22 -14.70 8.53 -12.50
N LYS A 23 -13.76 9.07 -11.73
CA LYS A 23 -12.33 8.75 -11.83
C LYS A 23 -11.90 7.60 -10.94
N ILE A 24 -12.79 7.11 -10.09
CA ILE A 24 -12.51 6.04 -9.13
C ILE A 24 -13.11 4.75 -9.68
N VAL A 25 -12.31 3.69 -9.69
CA VAL A 25 -12.82 2.37 -10.04
C VAL A 25 -13.74 1.85 -8.93
N PRO A 26 -14.88 1.22 -9.25
CA PRO A 26 -15.70 0.54 -8.25
C PRO A 26 -14.88 -0.59 -7.61
N THR A 27 -15.02 -0.76 -6.29
CA THR A 27 -14.17 -1.68 -5.55
C THR A 27 -14.75 -3.09 -5.49
N GLU A 28 -15.99 -3.23 -5.06
CA GLU A 28 -16.65 -4.54 -4.89
C GLU A 28 -18.18 -4.39 -4.96
N LEU A 29 -18.85 -5.39 -5.48
CA LEU A 29 -20.27 -5.59 -5.24
C LEU A 29 -20.41 -6.38 -3.91
N ASP A 30 -20.43 -5.64 -2.80
CA ASP A 30 -20.49 -6.22 -1.46
C ASP A 30 -21.84 -6.84 -1.19
N THR A 31 -21.87 -8.15 -1.10
CA THR A 31 -23.10 -8.94 -0.81
C THR A 31 -23.22 -9.35 0.66
N ILE A 32 -22.19 -9.08 1.47
CA ILE A 32 -22.08 -9.55 2.84
C ILE A 32 -22.43 -8.45 3.83
N PHE A 33 -21.68 -7.37 3.83
CA PHE A 33 -21.74 -6.32 4.85
C PHE A 33 -22.65 -5.15 4.45
N ARG A 34 -22.33 -4.47 3.33
CA ARG A 34 -23.08 -3.26 2.90
C ARG A 34 -24.20 -3.55 1.92
N LYS A 35 -24.20 -4.73 1.30
CA LYS A 35 -25.20 -5.18 0.31
C LYS A 35 -25.42 -4.19 -0.82
N GLN A 36 -24.32 -3.60 -1.30
CA GLN A 36 -24.32 -2.61 -2.37
C GLN A 36 -22.99 -2.55 -3.10
N LEU A 37 -22.97 -1.86 -4.25
CA LEU A 37 -21.73 -1.56 -4.95
C LEU A 37 -20.90 -0.53 -4.13
N ILE A 38 -19.70 -0.91 -3.73
CA ILE A 38 -18.74 -0.02 -3.08
C ILE A 38 -18.00 0.76 -4.16
N HIS A 39 -18.28 2.05 -4.24
CA HIS A 39 -17.69 2.95 -5.23
C HIS A 39 -17.47 4.33 -4.61
N GLY A 40 -16.20 4.72 -4.47
CA GLY A 40 -15.81 5.99 -3.85
C GLY A 40 -15.89 6.00 -2.32
N PHE A 41 -15.99 4.82 -1.70
CA PHE A 41 -15.97 4.63 -0.25
C PHE A 41 -14.88 3.64 0.13
N VAL A 42 -14.38 3.76 1.37
CA VAL A 42 -13.40 2.81 1.88
C VAL A 42 -13.94 1.39 1.83
N HIS A 43 -13.13 0.46 1.33
CA HIS A 43 -13.52 -0.95 1.24
C HIS A 43 -13.50 -1.64 2.60
N ASP A 44 -12.49 -1.37 3.43
CA ASP A 44 -12.33 -1.96 4.76
C ASP A 44 -13.57 -1.70 5.63
N GLU A 45 -14.09 -2.77 6.22
CA GLU A 45 -15.33 -2.74 6.98
C GLU A 45 -15.16 -2.02 8.32
N THR A 46 -14.01 -2.21 8.98
CA THR A 46 -13.68 -1.53 10.24
C THR A 46 -13.57 -0.03 10.03
N ALA A 47 -12.83 0.39 9.00
CA ALA A 47 -12.75 1.79 8.64
C ALA A 47 -14.11 2.38 8.27
N ALA A 48 -14.97 1.61 7.62
CA ALA A 48 -16.32 2.04 7.28
C ALA A 48 -17.20 2.25 8.51
N ILE A 49 -17.14 1.35 9.50
CA ILE A 49 -17.85 1.48 10.79
C ILE A 49 -17.36 2.73 11.55
N MET A 50 -16.09 3.07 11.43
CA MET A 50 -15.50 4.28 12.01
C MET A 50 -15.82 5.57 11.24
N GLY A 51 -16.76 5.53 10.30
CA GLY A 51 -17.16 6.69 9.48
C GLY A 51 -16.35 6.87 8.20
N GLY A 52 -15.60 5.85 7.78
CA GLY A 52 -14.80 5.88 6.55
C GLY A 52 -13.43 6.53 6.69
N ILE A 53 -13.07 6.97 7.89
CA ILE A 53 -11.80 7.66 8.19
C ILE A 53 -11.04 6.83 9.21
N SER A 54 -9.95 6.20 8.79
CA SER A 54 -9.14 5.37 9.66
C SER A 54 -7.67 5.36 9.22
N GLY A 55 -6.77 5.13 10.15
CA GLY A 55 -5.33 5.06 9.86
C GLY A 55 -4.92 3.80 9.09
N ASN A 56 -5.77 2.77 9.04
CA ASN A 56 -5.47 1.50 8.39
C ASN A 56 -5.94 1.42 6.93
N ALA A 57 -6.93 2.22 6.54
CA ALA A 57 -7.51 2.17 5.19
C ALA A 57 -8.31 3.44 4.87
N GLY A 58 -8.60 3.68 3.58
CA GLY A 58 -9.47 4.77 3.14
C GLY A 58 -8.77 5.86 2.33
N LEU A 59 -7.49 5.72 2.03
CA LEU A 59 -6.83 6.61 1.09
C LEU A 59 -7.19 6.23 -0.35
N PHE A 60 -7.45 7.26 -1.15
CA PHE A 60 -7.63 7.16 -2.59
C PHE A 60 -6.50 7.93 -3.28
N GLY A 61 -5.98 7.39 -4.36
CA GLY A 61 -4.87 7.99 -5.08
C GLY A 61 -4.62 7.31 -6.41
N ASN A 62 -3.57 7.71 -7.06
CA ASN A 62 -3.08 7.12 -8.31
C ASN A 62 -1.62 6.67 -8.16
N ALA A 63 -1.14 5.87 -9.10
CA ALA A 63 0.21 5.31 -9.03
C ALA A 63 1.31 6.39 -9.03
N LYS A 64 1.08 7.51 -9.73
CA LYS A 64 2.05 8.61 -9.79
C LYS A 64 2.25 9.29 -8.43
N ASP A 65 1.17 9.50 -7.68
CA ASP A 65 1.26 10.14 -6.37
C ASP A 65 1.87 9.21 -5.32
N ILE A 66 1.56 7.91 -5.39
CA ILE A 66 2.23 6.90 -4.56
C ILE A 66 3.71 6.81 -4.93
N GLY A 67 4.04 6.90 -6.22
CA GLY A 67 5.42 6.94 -6.71
C GLY A 67 6.24 8.08 -6.10
N LYS A 68 5.68 9.30 -6.00
CA LYS A 68 6.35 10.45 -5.35
C LYS A 68 6.65 10.18 -3.87
N ILE A 69 5.68 9.60 -3.16
CA ILE A 69 5.89 9.23 -1.75
C ILE A 69 6.96 8.13 -1.64
N SER A 70 6.92 7.15 -2.53
CA SER A 70 7.90 6.07 -2.58
C SER A 70 9.31 6.61 -2.90
N GLU A 71 9.43 7.56 -3.79
CA GLU A 71 10.69 8.24 -4.11
C GLU A 71 11.24 9.01 -2.89
N MET A 72 10.37 9.68 -2.13
CA MET A 72 10.78 10.31 -0.87
C MET A 72 11.35 9.27 0.11
N PHE A 73 10.73 8.10 0.23
CA PHE A 73 11.24 7.02 1.08
C PHE A 73 12.53 6.41 0.54
N LEU A 74 12.64 6.20 -0.77
CA LEU A 74 13.84 5.71 -1.45
C LEU A 74 15.05 6.63 -1.14
N ASN A 75 14.83 7.94 -1.19
CA ASN A 75 15.82 8.98 -0.91
C ASN A 75 15.91 9.34 0.59
N TYR A 76 15.55 8.42 1.47
CA TYR A 76 15.64 8.62 2.92
C TYR A 76 15.05 9.93 3.42
N GLY A 77 13.86 10.25 2.95
CA GLY A 77 13.06 11.38 3.40
C GLY A 77 13.25 12.68 2.61
N VAL A 78 13.89 12.62 1.43
CA VAL A 78 14.05 13.74 0.52
C VAL A 78 13.22 13.53 -0.73
N TYR A 79 12.49 14.53 -1.16
CA TYR A 79 11.79 14.57 -2.44
C TYR A 79 11.94 15.97 -3.04
N ASN A 80 12.27 16.04 -4.32
CA ASN A 80 12.40 17.29 -5.06
C ASN A 80 13.36 18.31 -4.38
N ASN A 81 14.50 17.83 -3.85
CA ASN A 81 15.50 18.58 -3.09
C ASN A 81 15.01 19.14 -1.74
N GLU A 82 13.82 18.76 -1.28
CA GLU A 82 13.28 19.16 0.00
C GLU A 82 13.25 17.97 0.96
N ARG A 83 13.63 18.18 2.22
CA ARG A 83 13.60 17.15 3.26
C ARG A 83 12.29 17.20 4.03
N PHE A 84 11.50 16.13 3.89
CA PHE A 84 10.24 15.92 4.60
C PHE A 84 10.40 15.07 5.86
N LEU A 85 11.31 14.10 5.84
CA LEU A 85 11.59 13.21 6.98
C LEU A 85 13.10 13.14 7.22
N SER A 86 13.51 12.93 8.47
CA SER A 86 14.91 12.63 8.74
C SER A 86 15.27 11.24 8.20
N SER A 87 16.51 11.06 7.76
CA SER A 87 17.01 9.75 7.33
C SER A 87 16.89 8.70 8.44
N ASN A 88 17.12 9.09 9.70
CA ASN A 88 16.97 8.22 10.85
C ASN A 88 15.51 7.80 11.06
N THR A 89 14.55 8.68 10.84
CA THR A 89 13.12 8.36 10.90
C THR A 89 12.78 7.29 9.87
N VAL A 90 13.16 7.50 8.60
CA VAL A 90 12.90 6.52 7.54
C VAL A 90 13.51 5.16 7.90
N LYS A 91 14.79 5.13 8.27
CA LYS A 91 15.47 3.89 8.68
C LYS A 91 14.81 3.22 9.87
N TYR A 92 14.35 3.98 10.85
CA TYR A 92 13.67 3.45 12.03
C TYR A 92 12.37 2.74 11.67
N PHE A 93 11.57 3.32 10.76
CA PHE A 93 10.29 2.75 10.35
C PHE A 93 10.43 1.59 9.35
N THR A 94 11.47 1.57 8.54
CA THR A 94 11.66 0.56 7.50
C THR A 94 12.53 -0.63 7.93
N ASN A 95 13.21 -0.54 9.09
CA ASN A 95 14.07 -1.61 9.60
C ASN A 95 13.33 -2.51 10.59
N PRO A 96 13.36 -3.84 10.42
CA PRO A 96 12.75 -4.80 11.35
C PRO A 96 13.49 -4.95 12.69
N GLY A 97 14.69 -4.41 12.82
CA GLY A 97 15.60 -4.65 13.97
C GLY A 97 15.12 -4.20 15.35
N ASN A 98 13.96 -3.55 15.44
CA ASN A 98 13.39 -3.06 16.70
C ASN A 98 12.38 -4.03 17.35
N TYR A 99 12.03 -5.14 16.69
CA TYR A 99 11.12 -6.15 17.22
C TYR A 99 11.87 -7.46 17.49
N LYS A 100 11.88 -7.87 18.75
CA LYS A 100 12.61 -9.06 19.23
C LYS A 100 12.04 -10.42 18.80
N ASN A 101 11.00 -10.46 17.97
CA ASN A 101 10.43 -11.71 17.50
C ASN A 101 10.97 -12.04 16.11
N ALA A 102 11.86 -13.03 16.05
CA ALA A 102 12.50 -13.54 14.84
C ALA A 102 11.55 -14.08 13.74
N ARG A 103 10.23 -14.01 13.95
CA ARG A 103 9.20 -14.36 12.95
C ARG A 103 8.58 -13.16 12.26
N GLU A 104 8.81 -11.94 12.73
CA GLU A 104 8.21 -10.72 12.17
C GLU A 104 9.27 -9.93 11.41
N THR A 105 9.32 -10.20 10.12
CA THR A 105 10.16 -9.47 9.17
C THR A 105 9.43 -8.22 8.67
N ARG A 106 8.90 -7.40 9.59
CA ARG A 106 8.21 -6.15 9.25
C ARG A 106 8.90 -4.95 9.88
N GLY A 107 8.86 -3.82 9.16
CA GLY A 107 9.09 -2.51 9.74
C GLY A 107 7.82 -1.96 10.39
N LEU A 108 7.87 -0.73 10.88
CA LEU A 108 6.71 -0.03 11.40
C LEU A 108 5.83 0.47 10.24
N GLY A 109 4.82 -0.31 9.88
CA GLY A 109 3.92 -0.03 8.76
C GLY A 109 4.44 -0.47 7.39
N PHE A 110 5.56 -1.19 7.32
CA PHE A 110 6.10 -1.74 6.07
C PHE A 110 6.31 -3.24 6.15
N ASP A 111 5.98 -3.92 5.07
CA ASP A 111 6.41 -5.31 4.84
C ASP A 111 7.87 -5.33 4.39
N LYS A 112 8.56 -6.41 4.74
CA LYS A 112 9.93 -6.72 4.31
C LYS A 112 9.93 -8.00 3.48
N PRO A 113 10.99 -8.27 2.72
CA PRO A 113 11.15 -9.56 2.07
C PRO A 113 11.03 -10.72 3.09
N ARG A 114 10.24 -11.73 2.73
CA ARG A 114 10.02 -12.91 3.59
C ARG A 114 9.85 -14.15 2.73
N LEU A 115 10.24 -15.30 3.27
CA LEU A 115 9.97 -16.58 2.65
C LEU A 115 8.46 -16.87 2.71
N ASN A 116 7.90 -17.31 1.58
CA ASN A 116 6.55 -17.83 1.52
C ASN A 116 6.51 -19.32 1.97
N SER A 117 5.34 -19.95 1.86
CA SER A 117 5.16 -21.37 2.23
C SER A 117 5.94 -22.37 1.33
N GLN A 118 6.51 -21.91 0.24
CA GLN A 118 7.32 -22.70 -0.71
C GLN A 118 8.79 -22.34 -0.63
N ASP A 119 9.22 -21.64 0.43
CA ASP A 119 10.59 -21.13 0.64
C ASP A 119 11.09 -20.18 -0.46
N ILE A 120 10.16 -19.55 -1.20
CA ILE A 120 10.47 -18.53 -2.20
C ILE A 120 10.38 -17.16 -1.54
N LEU A 121 11.37 -16.30 -1.80
CA LEU A 121 11.38 -14.94 -1.25
C LEU A 121 10.29 -14.09 -1.90
N TYR A 122 9.38 -13.59 -1.07
CA TYR A 122 8.34 -12.65 -1.49
C TYR A 122 8.80 -11.21 -1.22
N PRO A 123 8.55 -10.25 -2.11
CA PRO A 123 7.76 -10.38 -3.35
C PRO A 123 8.56 -10.88 -4.55
N SER A 124 9.88 -10.95 -4.51
CA SER A 124 10.76 -11.51 -5.53
C SER A 124 12.17 -11.76 -4.98
N GLU A 125 12.85 -12.78 -5.50
CA GLU A 125 14.24 -13.09 -5.17
C GLU A 125 15.25 -12.09 -5.78
N LYS A 126 14.81 -11.27 -6.73
CA LYS A 126 15.62 -10.23 -7.34
C LYS A 126 15.73 -8.96 -6.50
N LEU A 127 14.87 -8.81 -5.51
CA LEU A 127 14.89 -7.67 -4.61
C LEU A 127 15.89 -7.86 -3.47
N SER A 128 16.47 -6.77 -3.01
CA SER A 128 17.38 -6.80 -1.86
C SER A 128 16.65 -7.08 -0.55
N ILE A 129 17.37 -7.59 0.44
CA ILE A 129 16.83 -7.80 1.79
C ILE A 129 16.48 -6.48 2.48
N ASP A 130 17.07 -5.37 2.04
CA ASP A 130 16.79 -4.04 2.57
C ASP A 130 15.51 -3.43 1.98
N SER A 131 14.95 -4.05 0.93
CA SER A 131 13.72 -3.58 0.30
C SER A 131 12.52 -3.66 1.25
N TYR A 132 11.51 -2.85 0.99
CA TYR A 132 10.30 -2.76 1.80
C TYR A 132 9.12 -2.20 1.00
N GLY A 133 7.92 -2.45 1.46
CA GLY A 133 6.71 -1.97 0.81
C GLY A 133 5.46 -2.33 1.58
N HIS A 134 4.33 -2.40 0.90
CA HIS A 134 3.08 -2.87 1.50
C HIS A 134 2.12 -3.39 0.43
N THR A 135 1.21 -4.24 0.87
CA THR A 135 0.13 -4.78 0.04
C THR A 135 -1.22 -4.35 0.57
N GLY A 136 -2.18 -4.10 -0.33
CA GLY A 136 -3.58 -3.86 0.03
C GLY A 136 -4.46 -5.06 -0.28
N PHE A 137 -5.50 -5.26 0.52
CA PHE A 137 -6.48 -6.34 0.33
C PHE A 137 -7.14 -6.31 -1.05
N THR A 138 -7.41 -5.12 -1.57
CA THR A 138 -8.01 -4.92 -2.89
C THR A 138 -7.08 -5.21 -4.06
N GLY A 139 -5.81 -5.55 -3.78
CA GLY A 139 -4.83 -5.91 -4.79
C GLY A 139 -3.75 -4.86 -5.01
N THR A 140 -3.87 -3.67 -4.42
CA THR A 140 -2.84 -2.64 -4.50
C THR A 140 -1.52 -3.11 -3.90
N PHE A 141 -0.42 -2.56 -4.43
CA PHE A 141 0.93 -2.96 -4.03
C PHE A 141 1.89 -1.82 -4.37
N PHE A 142 2.82 -1.54 -3.47
CA PHE A 142 4.02 -0.79 -3.77
C PHE A 142 5.23 -1.41 -3.09
N TRP A 143 6.40 -1.26 -3.70
CA TRP A 143 7.64 -1.76 -3.15
C TRP A 143 8.80 -0.84 -3.52
N ILE A 144 9.74 -0.71 -2.60
CA ILE A 144 10.89 0.18 -2.68
C ILE A 144 12.13 -0.65 -2.36
N ASP A 145 13.13 -0.59 -3.21
CA ASP A 145 14.41 -1.25 -3.01
C ASP A 145 15.54 -0.22 -3.06
N PRO A 146 16.02 0.26 -1.91
CA PRO A 146 17.09 1.26 -1.87
C PRO A 146 18.43 0.76 -2.39
N THR A 147 18.67 -0.55 -2.35
CA THR A 147 19.94 -1.13 -2.84
C THR A 147 20.00 -1.16 -4.36
N ASN A 148 18.86 -1.43 -4.99
CA ASN A 148 18.75 -1.51 -6.45
C ASN A 148 18.22 -0.21 -7.09
N ASP A 149 18.02 0.86 -6.30
CA ASP A 149 17.41 2.13 -6.74
C ASP A 149 16.10 1.92 -7.50
N PHE A 150 15.21 1.10 -6.93
CA PHE A 150 14.03 0.59 -7.61
C PHE A 150 12.74 0.89 -6.85
N ILE A 151 11.71 1.31 -7.58
CA ILE A 151 10.34 1.49 -7.08
C ILE A 151 9.38 0.82 -8.03
N ILE A 152 8.44 0.07 -7.49
CA ILE A 152 7.27 -0.40 -8.22
C ILE A 152 5.98 -0.02 -7.49
N VAL A 153 5.00 0.47 -8.26
CA VAL A 153 3.63 0.72 -7.79
C VAL A 153 2.67 0.01 -8.72
N LEU A 154 1.93 -0.93 -8.19
CA LEU A 154 0.89 -1.67 -8.93
C LEU A 154 -0.46 -1.42 -8.28
N LEU A 155 -1.34 -0.73 -8.97
CA LEU A 155 -2.71 -0.51 -8.53
C LEU A 155 -3.64 -1.43 -9.31
N THR A 156 -4.14 -2.44 -8.63
CA THR A 156 -5.14 -3.38 -9.17
C THR A 156 -6.37 -3.38 -8.29
N ASN A 157 -7.48 -3.86 -8.82
CA ASN A 157 -8.71 -4.05 -8.08
C ASN A 157 -9.19 -5.51 -8.26
N ARG A 158 -8.53 -6.44 -7.56
CA ARG A 158 -8.85 -7.88 -7.66
C ARG A 158 -10.24 -8.22 -7.12
N VAL A 159 -10.75 -7.41 -6.20
CA VAL A 159 -12.02 -7.68 -5.50
C VAL A 159 -13.25 -7.25 -6.29
N TYR A 160 -13.10 -6.71 -7.49
CA TYR A 160 -14.23 -6.39 -8.34
C TYR A 160 -14.53 -7.51 -9.35
N PRO A 161 -15.76 -7.94 -9.49
CA PRO A 161 -16.94 -7.58 -8.69
C PRO A 161 -17.03 -8.29 -7.34
N SER A 162 -16.19 -9.29 -7.04
CA SER A 162 -16.23 -10.07 -5.80
C SER A 162 -14.85 -10.32 -5.20
N ARG A 163 -14.75 -10.25 -3.88
CA ARG A 163 -13.55 -10.59 -3.11
C ARG A 163 -13.12 -12.07 -3.24
N SER A 164 -13.98 -12.93 -3.78
CA SER A 164 -13.65 -14.33 -4.03
C SER A 164 -12.65 -14.55 -5.17
N TYR A 165 -12.37 -13.52 -5.98
CA TYR A 165 -11.35 -13.62 -7.03
C TYR A 165 -9.94 -13.56 -6.46
N GLU A 166 -9.16 -14.60 -6.69
CA GLU A 166 -7.79 -14.74 -6.18
C GLU A 166 -6.73 -14.81 -7.28
N ASN A 167 -7.09 -14.61 -8.54
CA ASN A 167 -6.18 -14.71 -9.69
C ASN A 167 -4.89 -13.86 -9.55
N LEU A 168 -4.95 -12.75 -8.83
CA LEU A 168 -3.75 -11.93 -8.56
C LEU A 168 -2.68 -12.73 -7.79
N TYR A 169 -3.13 -13.59 -6.88
CA TYR A 169 -2.27 -14.44 -6.05
C TYR A 169 -1.94 -15.76 -6.76
N ASP A 170 -2.94 -16.44 -7.31
CA ASP A 170 -2.78 -17.74 -7.97
C ASP A 170 -1.82 -17.67 -9.16
N LEU A 171 -1.85 -16.56 -9.89
CA LEU A 171 -0.97 -16.31 -11.02
C LEU A 171 0.35 -15.65 -10.62
N ASP A 172 0.54 -15.32 -9.36
CA ASP A 172 1.75 -14.69 -8.80
C ASP A 172 2.19 -13.42 -9.59
N ILE A 173 1.20 -12.58 -9.88
CA ILE A 173 1.37 -11.43 -10.78
C ILE A 173 2.43 -10.45 -10.27
N ARG A 174 2.45 -10.19 -8.95
CA ARG A 174 3.39 -9.21 -8.36
C ARG A 174 4.84 -9.62 -8.57
N ARG A 175 5.17 -10.89 -8.26
CA ARG A 175 6.51 -11.42 -8.47
C ARG A 175 6.89 -11.41 -9.94
N LYS A 176 6.03 -11.93 -10.81
CA LYS A 176 6.30 -11.97 -12.25
C LYS A 176 6.55 -10.59 -12.85
N LEU A 177 5.83 -9.57 -12.41
CA LEU A 177 6.06 -8.20 -12.87
C LEU A 177 7.42 -7.67 -12.42
N ILE A 178 7.80 -7.90 -11.15
CA ILE A 178 9.12 -7.52 -10.66
C ILE A 178 10.21 -8.25 -11.44
N ASP A 179 10.08 -9.57 -11.58
CA ASP A 179 11.04 -10.42 -12.28
C ASP A 179 11.21 -10.06 -13.77
N LEU A 180 10.19 -9.45 -14.37
CA LEU A 180 10.23 -9.00 -15.75
C LEU A 180 10.93 -7.64 -15.91
N ILE A 181 10.84 -6.77 -14.89
CA ILE A 181 11.35 -5.39 -14.96
C ILE A 181 12.82 -5.32 -14.52
N ILE A 182 13.20 -6.11 -13.51
CA ILE A 182 14.57 -6.25 -13.03
C ILE A 182 15.26 -7.44 -13.73
#